data_bd39625571656f357a0a943b790f3af9
#
_entry.id   bd39625571656f357a0a943b790f3af9
#
_cell.length_a   1.000
_cell.length_b   1.000
_cell.length_c   1.000
_cell.angle_alpha   90.00
_cell.angle_beta   90.00
_cell.angle_gamma   90.00
#
_symmetry.space_group_name_H-M   'P 1'
#
loop_
_entity.id
_entity.type
_entity.pdbx_description
1 polymer ?
#
loop_
_entity_poly.entity_id
_entity_poly.type
_entity_poly.pdbx_seq_one_letter_code
_entity_poly.pdbx_strand_id
1 'polypeptide(L)'
;MNNYELTLILNPDLSTKFDTFQTKFEKTLTGINFKINKLENIGRRQLAYSILNHNKGHYAIFQIEGPSESAIELEAKLKYDTAVIRHLLLKVDAPSLEDSLLFLETKEAKKTSQAEEENQDKIKSNSEENTDNISNDDSASKESKDGD
;
A
#
# COMPACT_ATOMS: atom_id res chain seq x y z
N MET A 1 -26.65 -5.57 -18.36
CA MET A 1 -25.39 -5.36 -17.64
C MET A 1 -25.49 -4.08 -16.85
N ASN A 2 -25.14 -4.10 -15.57
CA ASN A 2 -25.12 -2.94 -14.70
C ASN A 2 -23.70 -2.70 -14.24
N ASN A 3 -23.38 -1.43 -13.95
CA ASN A 3 -22.08 -1.06 -13.37
C ASN A 3 -22.21 -1.00 -11.85
N TYR A 4 -21.16 -1.45 -11.18
CA TYR A 4 -21.07 -1.45 -9.72
C TYR A 4 -19.71 -0.96 -9.28
N GLU A 5 -19.70 -0.21 -8.18
CA GLU A 5 -18.51 0.09 -7.42
C GLU A 5 -18.49 -0.80 -6.18
N LEU A 6 -17.44 -1.58 -6.06
CA LEU A 6 -17.23 -2.48 -4.95
C LEU A 6 -16.04 -1.99 -4.14
N THR A 7 -16.30 -1.55 -2.91
CA THR A 7 -15.26 -1.18 -1.95
C THR A 7 -15.07 -2.32 -0.96
N LEU A 8 -13.84 -2.77 -0.82
CA LEU A 8 -13.45 -3.82 0.12
C LEU A 8 -12.51 -3.28 1.19
N ILE A 9 -12.74 -3.71 2.43
CA ILE A 9 -11.76 -3.63 3.51
C ILE A 9 -11.34 -5.06 3.80
N LEU A 10 -10.07 -5.35 3.52
CA LEU A 10 -9.47 -6.67 3.71
C LEU A 10 -8.67 -6.70 5.01
N ASN A 11 -8.44 -7.91 5.51
CA ASN A 11 -7.54 -8.15 6.62
C ASN A 11 -6.16 -7.50 6.33
N PRO A 12 -5.61 -6.68 7.26
CA PRO A 12 -4.35 -5.98 7.06
C PRO A 12 -3.16 -6.91 6.82
N ASP A 13 -3.22 -8.16 7.29
CA ASP A 13 -2.18 -9.17 7.07
C ASP A 13 -2.08 -9.61 5.61
N LEU A 14 -3.13 -9.38 4.82
CA LEU A 14 -3.16 -9.66 3.38
C LEU A 14 -2.50 -8.58 2.54
N SER A 15 -2.09 -7.45 3.11
CA SER A 15 -1.45 -6.36 2.35
C SER A 15 -0.22 -6.82 1.56
N THR A 16 0.57 -7.74 2.12
CA THR A 16 1.75 -8.31 1.45
C THR A 16 1.41 -9.38 0.41
N LYS A 17 0.22 -9.95 0.47
CA LYS A 17 -0.28 -11.02 -0.41
C LYS A 17 -1.47 -10.58 -1.24
N PHE A 18 -1.62 -9.26 -1.42
CA PHE A 18 -2.77 -8.70 -2.13
C PHE A 18 -2.89 -9.24 -3.56
N ASP A 19 -1.79 -9.41 -4.28
CA ASP A 19 -1.78 -9.94 -5.65
C ASP A 19 -2.36 -11.35 -5.74
N THR A 20 -2.08 -12.19 -4.72
CA THR A 20 -2.64 -13.53 -4.63
C THR A 20 -4.16 -13.47 -4.39
N PHE A 21 -4.60 -12.60 -3.49
CA PHE A 21 -6.02 -12.35 -3.24
C PHE A 21 -6.71 -11.83 -4.52
N GLN A 22 -6.13 -10.83 -5.18
CA GLN A 22 -6.63 -10.25 -6.41
C GLN A 22 -6.87 -11.33 -7.47
N THR A 23 -5.87 -12.15 -7.76
CA THR A 23 -5.97 -13.23 -8.77
C THR A 23 -7.09 -14.22 -8.45
N LYS A 24 -7.24 -14.58 -7.17
CA LYS A 24 -8.33 -15.45 -6.72
C LYS A 24 -9.69 -14.77 -6.87
N PHE A 25 -9.77 -13.52 -6.51
CA PHE A 25 -11.00 -12.74 -6.55
C PHE A 25 -11.45 -12.46 -7.99
N GLU A 26 -10.53 -12.16 -8.91
CA GLU A 26 -10.81 -12.02 -10.34
C GLU A 26 -11.43 -13.28 -10.94
N LYS A 27 -10.91 -14.46 -10.58
CA LYS A 27 -11.50 -15.74 -10.98
C LYS A 27 -12.91 -15.92 -10.43
N THR A 28 -13.15 -15.51 -9.19
CA THR A 28 -14.47 -15.56 -8.56
C THR A 28 -15.45 -14.66 -9.28
N LEU A 29 -15.06 -13.42 -9.60
CA LEU A 29 -15.89 -12.47 -10.35
C LEU A 29 -16.21 -12.97 -11.75
N THR A 30 -15.22 -13.47 -12.46
CA THR A 30 -15.42 -14.06 -13.80
C THR A 30 -16.37 -15.25 -13.76
N GLY A 31 -16.28 -16.09 -12.72
CA GLY A 31 -17.14 -17.26 -12.53
C GLY A 31 -18.62 -16.92 -12.31
N ILE A 32 -18.93 -15.70 -11.87
CA ILE A 32 -20.30 -15.19 -11.71
C ILE A 32 -20.67 -14.11 -12.73
N ASN A 33 -19.96 -14.09 -13.86
CA ASN A 33 -20.19 -13.21 -15.01
C ASN A 33 -19.99 -11.70 -14.73
N PHE A 34 -19.10 -11.35 -13.79
CA PHE A 34 -18.61 -9.99 -13.61
C PHE A 34 -17.31 -9.77 -14.37
N LYS A 35 -17.21 -8.58 -14.95
CA LYS A 35 -16.01 -8.05 -15.58
C LYS A 35 -15.43 -6.93 -14.73
N ILE A 36 -14.13 -6.89 -14.54
CA ILE A 36 -13.42 -5.81 -13.86
C ILE A 36 -13.05 -4.77 -14.90
N ASN A 37 -13.51 -3.54 -14.71
CA ASN A 37 -13.18 -2.40 -15.56
C ASN A 37 -11.99 -1.62 -14.98
N LYS A 38 -11.89 -1.52 -13.64
CA LYS A 38 -10.80 -0.85 -12.94
C LYS A 38 -10.60 -1.43 -11.55
N LEU A 39 -9.35 -1.42 -11.10
CA LEU A 39 -8.97 -1.76 -9.74
C LEU A 39 -8.08 -0.66 -9.17
N GLU A 40 -8.42 -0.19 -7.98
CA GLU A 40 -7.58 0.69 -7.18
C GLU A 40 -7.12 -0.03 -5.92
N ASN A 41 -5.82 -0.28 -5.84
CA ASN A 41 -5.19 -0.80 -4.64
C ASN A 41 -4.70 0.37 -3.78
N ILE A 42 -5.49 0.74 -2.78
CA ILE A 42 -5.19 1.86 -1.88
C ILE A 42 -4.15 1.46 -0.84
N GLY A 43 -4.20 0.21 -0.39
CA GLY A 43 -3.28 -0.28 0.61
C GLY A 43 -3.81 -0.20 2.03
N ARG A 44 -2.92 -0.38 3.00
CA ARG A 44 -3.26 -0.41 4.42
C ARG A 44 -3.52 1.00 4.93
N ARG A 45 -4.69 1.19 5.56
CA ARG A 45 -5.07 2.44 6.22
C ARG A 45 -5.61 2.17 7.63
N GLN A 46 -5.47 3.15 8.51
CA GLN A 46 -6.07 3.09 9.83
C GLN A 46 -7.58 3.27 9.74
N LEU A 47 -8.32 2.43 10.47
CA LEU A 47 -9.77 2.52 10.59
C LEU A 47 -10.15 3.56 11.64
N ALA A 48 -11.33 4.20 11.46
CA ALA A 48 -11.87 5.14 12.43
C ALA A 48 -12.22 4.46 13.76
N TYR A 49 -12.59 3.19 13.69
CA TYR A 49 -12.88 2.33 14.84
C TYR A 49 -12.47 0.89 14.53
N SER A 50 -12.29 0.09 15.56
CA SER A 50 -11.92 -1.32 15.41
C SER A 50 -13.06 -2.14 14.79
N ILE A 51 -12.75 -2.92 13.76
CA ILE A 51 -13.68 -3.86 13.13
C ILE A 51 -13.06 -5.25 13.21
N LEU A 52 -13.78 -6.23 13.79
CA LEU A 52 -13.30 -7.60 14.01
C LEU A 52 -11.90 -7.65 14.66
N ASN A 53 -11.67 -6.81 15.67
CA ASN A 53 -10.40 -6.65 16.37
C ASN A 53 -9.23 -6.12 15.52
N HIS A 54 -9.50 -5.56 14.35
CA HIS A 54 -8.50 -4.92 13.51
C HIS A 54 -8.64 -3.40 13.58
N ASN A 55 -7.56 -2.70 13.88
CA ASN A 55 -7.47 -1.23 13.88
C ASN A 55 -7.06 -0.67 12.52
N LYS A 56 -6.55 -1.51 11.65
CA LYS A 56 -6.16 -1.19 10.27
C LYS A 56 -6.84 -2.15 9.31
N GLY A 57 -7.00 -1.72 8.06
CA GLY A 57 -7.54 -2.53 6.99
C GLY A 57 -6.86 -2.21 5.67
N HIS A 58 -6.84 -3.17 4.77
CA HIS A 58 -6.37 -2.97 3.41
C HIS A 58 -7.56 -2.60 2.52
N TYR A 59 -7.54 -1.40 1.97
CA TYR A 59 -8.60 -0.88 1.10
C TYR A 59 -8.34 -1.22 -0.37
N ALA A 60 -9.36 -1.71 -1.04
CA ALA A 60 -9.37 -1.91 -2.47
C ALA A 60 -10.73 -1.50 -3.05
N ILE A 61 -10.72 -0.80 -4.17
CA ILE A 61 -11.93 -0.38 -4.89
C ILE A 61 -11.91 -1.02 -6.27
N PHE A 62 -13.01 -1.71 -6.61
CA PHE A 62 -13.20 -2.34 -7.91
C PHE A 62 -14.36 -1.68 -8.64
N GLN A 63 -14.14 -1.29 -9.87
CA GLN A 63 -15.21 -0.94 -10.81
C GLN A 63 -15.52 -2.18 -11.63
N ILE A 64 -16.70 -2.74 -11.44
CA ILE A 64 -17.11 -4.02 -12.05
C ILE A 64 -18.42 -3.85 -12.83
N GLU A 65 -18.60 -4.69 -13.83
CA GLU A 65 -19.78 -4.73 -14.67
C GLU A 65 -20.34 -6.15 -14.72
N GLY A 66 -21.66 -6.29 -14.52
CA GLY A 66 -22.29 -7.59 -14.55
C GLY A 66 -23.81 -7.56 -14.40
N PRO A 67 -24.44 -8.75 -14.42
CA PRO A 67 -25.88 -8.87 -14.26
C PRO A 67 -26.31 -8.62 -12.81
N SER A 68 -27.50 -8.06 -12.63
CA SER A 68 -28.04 -7.76 -11.29
C SER A 68 -28.29 -9.00 -10.44
N GLU A 69 -28.58 -10.13 -11.08
CA GLU A 69 -28.81 -11.40 -10.39
C GLU A 69 -27.53 -11.92 -9.72
N SER A 70 -26.39 -11.75 -10.38
CA SER A 70 -25.08 -12.14 -9.84
C SER A 70 -24.60 -11.23 -8.70
N ALA A 71 -25.17 -10.03 -8.54
CA ALA A 71 -24.82 -9.12 -7.45
C ALA A 71 -25.18 -9.75 -6.08
N ILE A 72 -26.30 -10.42 -5.97
CA ILE A 72 -26.72 -11.10 -4.74
C ILE A 72 -25.74 -12.26 -4.41
N GLU A 73 -25.34 -13.01 -5.44
CA GLU A 73 -24.35 -14.08 -5.27
C GLU A 73 -22.97 -13.54 -4.84
N LEU A 74 -22.56 -12.41 -5.42
CA LEU A 74 -21.32 -11.73 -5.05
C LEU A 74 -21.34 -11.29 -3.58
N GLU A 75 -22.42 -10.63 -3.13
CA GLU A 75 -22.55 -10.22 -1.73
C GLU A 75 -22.53 -11.42 -0.77
N ALA A 76 -23.19 -12.51 -1.12
CA ALA A 76 -23.14 -13.74 -0.33
C ALA A 76 -21.73 -14.29 -0.22
N LYS A 77 -20.97 -14.34 -1.33
CA LYS A 77 -19.58 -14.79 -1.33
C LYS A 77 -18.68 -13.89 -0.47
N LEU A 78 -18.84 -12.57 -0.58
CA LEU A 78 -18.07 -11.60 0.20
C LEU A 78 -18.36 -11.69 1.71
N LYS A 79 -19.62 -11.93 2.07
CA LYS A 79 -20.04 -12.05 3.47
C LYS A 79 -19.37 -13.23 4.19
N TYR A 80 -19.12 -14.32 3.46
CA TYR A 80 -18.52 -15.53 4.03
C TYR A 80 -17.01 -15.63 3.77
N ASP A 81 -16.41 -14.68 3.07
CA ASP A 81 -14.96 -14.67 2.84
C ASP A 81 -14.24 -14.14 4.07
N THR A 82 -13.40 -14.97 4.67
CA THR A 82 -12.61 -14.64 5.86
C THR A 82 -11.55 -13.55 5.60
N ALA A 83 -11.17 -13.33 4.35
CA ALA A 83 -10.25 -12.28 3.94
C ALA A 83 -10.87 -10.88 4.00
N VAL A 84 -12.21 -10.80 3.87
CA VAL A 84 -12.95 -9.55 3.82
C VAL A 84 -13.48 -9.19 5.20
N ILE A 85 -13.04 -8.05 5.73
CA ILE A 85 -13.56 -7.51 6.99
C ILE A 85 -14.91 -6.83 6.76
N ARG A 86 -14.98 -6.02 5.71
CA ARG A 86 -16.19 -5.30 5.32
C ARG A 86 -16.22 -5.06 3.82
N HIS A 87 -17.41 -5.02 3.25
CA HIS A 87 -17.62 -4.71 1.85
C HIS A 87 -18.78 -3.75 1.67
N LEU A 88 -18.75 -2.99 0.59
CA LEU A 88 -19.84 -2.14 0.14
C LEU A 88 -19.96 -2.27 -1.38
N LEU A 89 -21.14 -2.71 -1.85
CA LEU A 89 -21.47 -2.82 -3.27
C LEU A 89 -22.50 -1.76 -3.63
N LEU A 90 -22.13 -0.85 -4.50
CA LEU A 90 -22.99 0.24 -4.98
C LEU A 90 -23.25 0.06 -6.46
N LYS A 91 -24.51 0.16 -6.88
CA LYS A 91 -24.88 0.27 -8.29
C LYS A 91 -24.63 1.70 -8.74
N VAL A 92 -23.92 1.87 -9.85
CA VAL A 92 -23.59 3.16 -10.44
C VAL A 92 -24.05 3.22 -11.89
N ASP A 93 -24.36 4.41 -12.38
CA ASP A 93 -24.85 4.58 -13.76
C ASP A 93 -23.73 4.36 -14.77
N ALA A 94 -22.52 4.81 -14.46
CA ALA A 94 -21.33 4.62 -15.28
C ALA A 94 -20.13 4.28 -14.42
N PRO A 95 -19.17 3.47 -14.94
CA PRO A 95 -17.96 3.16 -14.19
C PRO A 95 -17.11 4.43 -14.05
N SER A 96 -16.63 4.71 -12.84
CA SER A 96 -15.67 5.78 -12.60
C SER A 96 -14.29 5.32 -13.05
N LEU A 97 -13.78 5.90 -14.14
CA LEU A 97 -12.43 5.64 -14.64
C LEU A 97 -11.40 6.61 -14.04
N GLU A 98 -11.86 7.66 -13.38
CA GLU A 98 -11.00 8.60 -12.67
C GLU A 98 -10.49 7.99 -11.35
N ASP A 99 -9.33 8.44 -10.94
CA ASP A 99 -8.74 7.99 -9.67
C ASP A 99 -9.56 8.55 -8.50
N SER A 100 -9.89 7.70 -7.53
CA SER A 100 -10.57 8.11 -6.32
C SER A 100 -9.69 9.03 -5.47
N LEU A 101 -10.31 9.88 -4.66
CA LEU A 101 -9.59 10.77 -3.73
C LEU A 101 -8.65 9.99 -2.80
N LEU A 102 -9.10 8.84 -2.29
CA LEU A 102 -8.30 7.96 -1.46
C LEU A 102 -7.05 7.43 -2.18
N PHE A 103 -7.19 7.11 -3.47
CA PHE A 103 -6.08 6.62 -4.28
C PHE A 103 -5.08 7.73 -4.58
N LEU A 104 -5.56 8.94 -4.87
CA LEU A 104 -4.73 10.13 -5.07
C LEU A 104 -3.94 10.47 -3.81
N GLU A 105 -4.58 10.52 -2.64
CA GLU A 105 -3.91 10.72 -1.34
C GLU A 105 -2.82 9.68 -1.09
N THR A 106 -3.07 8.41 -1.43
CA THR A 106 -2.09 7.35 -1.27
C THR A 106 -0.91 7.51 -2.21
N LYS A 107 -1.14 7.96 -3.45
CA LYS A 107 -0.07 8.26 -4.42
C LYS A 107 0.81 9.41 -3.93
N GLU A 108 0.20 10.47 -3.40
CA GLU A 108 0.92 11.62 -2.85
C GLU A 108 1.77 11.25 -1.63
N ALA A 109 1.19 10.50 -0.70
CA ALA A 109 1.91 10.01 0.49
C ALA A 109 3.11 9.12 0.12
N LYS A 110 2.97 8.25 -0.89
CA LYS A 110 4.08 7.42 -1.37
C LYS A 110 5.18 8.25 -2.02
N LYS A 111 4.85 9.29 -2.79
CA LYS A 111 5.84 10.18 -3.40
C LYS A 111 6.65 10.94 -2.34
N THR A 112 5.99 11.40 -1.28
CA THR A 112 6.65 12.12 -0.18
C THR A 112 7.62 11.20 0.58
N SER A 113 7.20 9.97 0.89
CA SER A 113 8.06 9.00 1.58
C SER A 113 9.30 8.62 0.76
N GLN A 114 9.16 8.43 -0.54
CA GLN A 114 10.29 8.12 -1.42
C GLN A 114 11.28 9.29 -1.54
N ALA A 115 10.78 10.53 -1.58
CA ALA A 115 11.63 11.71 -1.60
C ALA A 115 12.42 11.91 -0.29
N GLU A 116 11.85 11.51 0.85
CA GLU A 116 12.51 11.55 2.15
C GLU A 116 13.57 10.45 2.30
N GLU A 117 13.34 9.25 1.77
CA GLU A 117 14.32 8.15 1.75
C GLU A 117 15.52 8.48 0.85
N GLU A 118 15.30 9.02 -0.35
CA GLU A 118 16.39 9.45 -1.25
C GLU A 118 17.24 10.58 -0.65
N ASN A 119 16.64 11.46 0.16
CA ASN A 119 17.39 12.52 0.84
C ASN A 119 18.21 11.99 2.04
N GLN A 120 17.73 10.95 2.72
CA GLN A 120 18.48 10.34 3.82
C GLN A 120 19.69 9.54 3.31
N ASP A 121 19.56 8.89 2.18
CA ASP A 121 20.70 8.17 1.58
C ASP A 121 21.77 9.12 1.03
N LYS A 122 21.39 10.28 0.50
CA LYS A 122 22.35 11.32 0.07
C LYS A 122 23.08 11.98 1.26
N ILE A 123 22.45 12.09 2.41
CA ILE A 123 23.06 12.63 3.62
C ILE A 123 24.04 11.62 4.24
N LYS A 124 23.72 10.32 4.19
CA LYS A 124 24.62 9.26 4.66
C LYS A 124 25.87 9.10 3.80
N SER A 125 25.72 9.15 2.48
CA SER A 125 26.86 9.07 1.56
C SER A 125 27.81 10.27 1.67
N ASN A 126 27.29 11.46 2.01
CA ASN A 126 28.12 12.66 2.21
C ASN A 126 28.81 12.72 3.59
N SER A 127 28.36 11.93 4.57
CA SER A 127 29.01 11.86 5.88
C SER A 127 30.13 10.81 5.96
N GLU A 128 30.17 9.85 5.06
CA GLU A 128 31.23 8.85 4.99
C GLU A 128 32.46 9.31 4.19
N GLU A 129 32.30 10.27 3.26
CA GLU A 129 33.43 10.83 2.50
C GLU A 129 34.26 11.87 3.28
N ASN A 130 33.78 12.35 4.44
CA ASN A 130 34.47 13.37 5.23
C ASN A 130 35.24 12.85 6.45
N THR A 131 35.33 11.53 6.66
CA THR A 131 36.05 10.94 7.80
C THR A 131 37.39 10.32 7.44
N ASP A 132 37.76 10.25 6.15
CA ASP A 132 39.04 9.67 5.73
C ASP A 132 40.19 10.67 5.49
N ASN A 133 40.03 11.95 5.90
CA ASN A 133 41.04 12.98 5.64
C ASN A 133 41.62 13.65 6.88
N ILE A 134 41.56 13.03 8.07
CA ILE A 134 42.25 13.50 9.26
C ILE A 134 42.97 12.33 9.93
N SER A 135 44.07 11.89 9.33
CA SER A 135 45.15 11.20 10.04
C SER A 135 46.37 11.08 9.14
N ASN A 136 47.16 12.13 9.10
CA ASN A 136 48.62 12.11 8.91
C ASN A 136 49.13 13.52 9.07
N ASP A 137 49.61 13.84 10.21
CA ASP A 137 50.87 14.53 10.45
C ASP A 137 50.97 14.83 11.94
N ASP A 138 51.83 14.20 12.63
CA ASP A 138 52.96 14.80 13.31
C ASP A 138 53.70 13.75 14.13
N SER A 139 54.71 13.20 13.53
CA SER A 139 55.82 12.55 14.22
C SER A 139 57.02 13.45 14.01
N ALA A 140 57.45 14.16 15.00
CA ALA A 140 58.87 14.62 15.10
C ALA A 140 59.18 15.06 16.53
N SER A 141 59.93 14.19 17.23
CA SER A 141 61.28 14.40 17.78
C SER A 141 61.50 15.63 18.66
N LYS A 142 61.95 15.37 19.86
CA LYS A 142 63.29 15.73 20.42
C LYS A 142 63.30 15.40 21.89
N GLU A 143 64.11 14.42 22.34
CA GLU A 143 65.52 14.46 22.66
C GLU A 143 65.96 15.71 23.40
N SER A 144 66.40 15.47 24.58
CA SER A 144 67.65 15.82 25.24
C SER A 144 67.41 16.10 26.71
N LYS A 145 68.13 15.30 27.53
CA LYS A 145 69.42 15.58 28.09
C LYS A 145 69.40 16.46 29.32
N ASP A 146 69.97 15.86 30.26
CA ASP A 146 70.99 16.11 31.26
C ASP A 146 70.37 16.42 32.60
N GLY A 147 70.77 15.81 33.64
CA GLY A 147 72.09 15.52 34.11
C GLY A 147 72.19 15.95 35.54
N ASP A 148 72.73 15.14 36.24
CA ASP A 148 73.31 15.25 37.58
C ASP A 148 72.63 14.51 38.68
#